data_b85915ae007526692acde4371a14fd41
#
_entry.id   b85915ae007526692acde4371a14fd41
#
_cell.length_a   1.000
_cell.length_b   1.000
_cell.length_c   1.000
_cell.angle_alpha   90.00
_cell.angle_beta   90.00
_cell.angle_gamma   90.00
#
_symmetry.space_group_name_H-M   'P 1'
#
loop_
_entity.id
_entity.type
_entity.pdbx_description
1 polymer ?
#
loop_
_entity_poly.entity_id
_entity_poly.type
_entity_poly.pdbx_seq_one_letter_code
_entity_poly.pdbx_strand_id
1 'polypeptide(L)' 'MSAARGAAVGAVVHVTVGGQPRELADGTTVAALLAALGAAGRPCAVEINCAIVPRTTHGAHTLREGDAIEVVGFVGGG' A
#
# COMPACT_ATOMS: atom_id res chain seq x y z
N MET A 1 -9.11 -4.27 23.48
CA MET A 1 -8.73 -4.20 23.27
C MET A 1 -8.27 -3.84 22.57
N SER A 2 -8.17 -3.74 22.23
CA SER A 2 -7.77 -3.54 21.69
C SER A 2 -7.07 -2.90 21.29
N ALA A 3 -7.42 -2.52 21.27
CA ALA A 3 -6.76 -1.45 20.78
C ALA A 3 -5.36 -1.56 20.86
N ALA A 4 -5.08 -1.72 21.90
CA ALA A 4 -3.72 -1.81 22.03
C ALA A 4 -3.12 -2.76 21.13
N ARG A 5 -3.90 -3.53 20.67
CA ARG A 5 -3.43 -4.45 19.86
C ARG A 5 -2.86 -3.91 18.70
N GLY A 6 -3.38 -2.92 18.18
CA GLY A 6 -2.85 -2.39 16.98
C GLY A 6 -1.43 -1.96 17.10
N ALA A 7 -0.98 -1.77 18.30
CA ALA A 7 0.38 -1.34 18.50
C ALA A 7 1.34 -2.51 18.65
N ALA A 8 0.88 -3.71 18.47
CA ALA A 8 1.75 -4.86 18.67
C ALA A 8 2.92 -4.84 17.71
N VAL A 9 4.11 -5.07 18.24
CA VAL A 9 5.30 -5.18 17.44
C VAL A 9 5.17 -6.39 16.52
N GLY A 10 5.45 -6.21 15.26
CA GLY A 10 5.35 -7.31 14.30
C GLY A 10 3.99 -7.49 13.68
N ALA A 11 3.02 -6.64 14.02
CA ALA A 11 1.71 -6.74 13.38
C ALA A 11 1.87 -6.44 11.89
N VAL A 12 1.18 -7.22 11.07
CA VAL A 12 1.25 -7.08 9.63
C VAL A 12 -0.13 -7.12 9.03
N VAL A 13 -0.24 -6.61 7.80
CA VAL A 13 -1.44 -6.77 6.99
C VAL A 13 -1.07 -7.51 5.72
N HIS A 14 -2.01 -8.26 5.20
CA HIS A 14 -1.83 -9.04 3.98
C HIS A 14 -2.63 -8.37 2.88
N VAL A 15 -1.96 -8.07 1.79
CA VAL A 15 -2.57 -7.39 0.65
C VAL A 15 -2.14 -8.11 -0.62
N THR A 16 -2.69 -7.71 -1.76
CA THR A 16 -2.14 -8.11 -3.05
C THR A 16 -1.71 -6.84 -3.77
N VAL A 17 -0.64 -6.94 -4.53
CA VAL A 17 -0.14 -5.85 -5.36
C VAL A 17 0.03 -6.43 -6.75
N GLY A 18 -0.76 -5.95 -7.70
CA GLY A 18 -0.75 -6.51 -9.03
C GLY A 18 -1.11 -7.99 -9.03
N GLY A 19 -1.96 -8.40 -8.10
CA GLY A 19 -2.35 -9.80 -7.99
C GLY A 19 -1.38 -10.67 -7.19
N GLN A 20 -0.26 -10.12 -6.73
CA GLN A 20 0.73 -10.90 -5.98
C GLN A 20 0.54 -10.67 -4.48
N PRO A 21 0.51 -11.72 -3.68
CA PRO A 21 0.39 -11.57 -2.23
C PRO A 21 1.60 -10.82 -1.66
N ARG A 22 1.34 -9.96 -0.70
CA ARG A 22 2.41 -9.20 -0.07
C ARG A 22 2.04 -8.92 1.38
N GLU A 23 3.02 -9.04 2.26
CA GLU A 23 2.84 -8.79 3.67
C GLU A 23 3.48 -7.45 3.99
N LEU A 24 2.75 -6.57 4.64
CA LEU A 24 3.23 -5.23 4.95
C LEU A 24 3.09 -4.98 6.44
N ALA A 25 3.95 -4.15 6.98
CA ALA A 25 3.81 -3.76 8.38
C ALA A 25 2.50 -3.01 8.56
N ASP A 26 1.85 -3.23 9.68
CA ASP A 26 0.63 -2.51 10.01
C ASP A 26 0.96 -1.01 10.04
N GLY A 27 0.09 -0.21 9.47
CA GLY A 27 0.34 1.23 9.37
C GLY A 27 1.03 1.68 8.10
N THR A 28 1.41 0.73 7.23
CA THR A 28 2.04 1.11 5.97
C THR A 28 1.07 1.92 5.12
N THR A 29 1.55 3.05 4.60
CA THR A 29 0.74 3.90 3.73
C THR A 29 0.99 3.56 2.28
N VAL A 30 0.15 4.08 1.39
CA VAL A 30 0.35 3.93 -0.05
C VAL A 30 1.70 4.50 -0.44
N ALA A 31 2.08 5.67 0.10
CA ALA A 31 3.37 6.27 -0.24
C ALA A 31 4.53 5.37 0.17
N ALA A 32 4.44 4.75 1.34
CA ALA A 32 5.49 3.85 1.80
C ALA A 32 5.58 2.61 0.92
N LEU A 33 4.42 2.08 0.49
CA LEU A 33 4.43 0.94 -0.43
C LEU A 33 5.08 1.31 -1.75
N LEU A 34 4.74 2.47 -2.31
CA LEU A 34 5.33 2.90 -3.57
C LEU A 34 6.85 3.04 -3.45
N ALA A 35 7.32 3.54 -2.31
CA ALA A 35 8.75 3.65 -2.08
C ALA A 35 9.40 2.26 -2.06
N ALA A 36 8.75 1.29 -1.43
CA ALA A 36 9.27 -0.07 -1.38
C ALA A 36 9.29 -0.73 -2.75
N LEU A 37 8.37 -0.34 -3.63
CA LEU A 37 8.33 -0.88 -4.98
C LEU A 37 9.26 -0.15 -5.95
N GLY A 38 9.92 0.90 -5.48
CA GLY A 38 10.77 1.71 -6.36
C GLY A 38 9.98 2.69 -7.20
N ALA A 39 8.72 2.94 -6.86
CA ALA A 39 7.84 3.80 -7.65
C ALA A 39 7.70 5.21 -7.08
N ALA A 40 8.32 5.50 -5.96
CA ALA A 40 8.20 6.82 -5.36
C ALA A 40 8.73 7.88 -6.33
N GLY A 41 7.97 8.94 -6.51
CA GLY A 41 8.35 10.01 -7.40
C GLY A 41 8.12 9.72 -8.87
N ARG A 42 7.64 8.52 -9.21
CA ARG A 42 7.37 8.17 -10.60
C ARG A 42 5.90 8.41 -10.92
N PRO A 43 5.59 8.80 -12.15
CA PRO A 43 4.19 8.97 -12.54
C PRO A 43 3.48 7.62 -12.50
N CYS A 44 2.46 7.51 -11.67
CA CYS A 44 1.66 6.30 -11.61
C CYS A 44 0.33 6.60 -10.98
N ALA A 45 -0.64 5.76 -11.25
CA ALA A 45 -1.94 5.83 -10.60
C ALA A 45 -2.07 4.61 -9.71
N VAL A 46 -2.69 4.78 -8.57
CA VAL A 46 -2.89 3.70 -7.62
C VAL A 46 -4.38 3.46 -7.46
N GLU A 47 -4.78 2.20 -7.57
CA GLU A 47 -6.15 1.78 -7.28
C GLU A 47 -6.11 0.84 -6.11
N ILE A 48 -7.05 0.97 -5.21
CA ILE A 48 -7.22 0.04 -4.10
C ILE A 48 -8.66 -0.42 -4.13
N ASN A 49 -8.84 -1.73 -4.26
CA ASN A 49 -10.17 -2.33 -4.36
C ASN A 49 -10.98 -1.66 -5.47
N CYS A 50 -10.32 -1.42 -6.60
CA CYS A 50 -10.91 -0.84 -7.81
C CYS A 50 -11.26 0.64 -7.72
N ALA A 51 -10.82 1.32 -6.67
CA ALA A 51 -11.05 2.76 -6.52
C ALA A 51 -9.72 3.51 -6.61
N ILE A 52 -9.71 4.57 -7.40
CA ILE A 52 -8.50 5.39 -7.55
C ILE A 52 -8.20 6.09 -6.23
N VAL A 53 -6.95 6.06 -5.84
CA VAL A 53 -6.49 6.80 -4.65
C VAL A 53 -5.76 8.04 -5.14
N PRO A 54 -6.25 9.24 -4.85
CA PRO A 54 -5.61 10.46 -5.33
C PRO A 54 -4.17 10.55 -4.85
N ARG A 55 -3.31 11.05 -5.72
CA ARG A 55 -1.91 11.18 -5.40
C ARG A 55 -1.67 11.98 -4.13
N THR A 56 -2.48 13.02 -3.94
CA THR A 56 -2.32 13.89 -2.79
C THR A 56 -2.61 13.21 -1.47
N THR A 57 -3.25 12.03 -1.49
CA THR A 57 -3.58 11.32 -0.25
C THR A 57 -2.70 10.09 -0.02
N HIS A 58 -1.74 9.82 -0.90
CA HIS A 58 -0.92 8.61 -0.76
C HIS A 58 -0.21 8.54 0.59
N GLY A 59 0.25 9.67 1.10
CA GLY A 59 0.95 9.69 2.37
C GLY A 59 0.05 9.52 3.58
N ALA A 60 -1.25 9.70 3.40
CA ALA A 60 -2.22 9.59 4.48
C ALA A 60 -3.11 8.35 4.36
N HIS A 61 -3.04 7.62 3.26
CA HIS A 61 -3.89 6.47 3.06
C HIS A 61 -3.21 5.21 3.59
N THR A 62 -3.69 4.69 4.70
CA THR A 62 -3.13 3.50 5.31
C THR A 62 -3.75 2.25 4.67
N LEU A 63 -2.89 1.30 4.33
CA LEU A 63 -3.33 0.03 3.75
C LEU A 63 -3.89 -0.88 4.82
N ARG A 64 -4.87 -1.68 4.45
CA ARG A 64 -5.57 -2.55 5.38
C ARG A 64 -5.55 -3.98 4.92
N GLU A 65 -5.82 -4.88 5.84
CA GLU A 65 -5.90 -6.31 5.55
C GLU A 65 -6.86 -6.57 4.39
N GLY A 66 -6.41 -7.32 3.42
CA GLY A 66 -7.24 -7.70 2.29
C GLY A 66 -7.29 -6.72 1.14
N ASP A 67 -6.59 -5.60 1.24
CA ASP A 67 -6.61 -4.62 0.14
C ASP A 67 -6.00 -5.22 -1.13
N ALA A 68 -6.65 -4.95 -2.26
CA ALA A 68 -6.15 -5.32 -3.57
C ALA A 68 -5.65 -4.05 -4.25
N ILE A 69 -4.35 -3.97 -4.43
CA ILE A 69 -3.69 -2.75 -4.90
C ILE A 69 -3.19 -2.96 -6.32
N GLU A 70 -3.47 -1.97 -7.17
CA GLU A 70 -2.94 -1.96 -8.53
C GLU A 70 -2.18 -0.67 -8.73
N VAL A 71 -0.99 -0.76 -9.28
CA VAL A 71 -0.18 0.41 -9.60
C VAL A 71 -0.07 0.46 -11.11
N VAL A 72 -0.67 1.48 -11.70
CA VAL A 72 -0.80 1.61 -13.15
C VAL A 72 0.12 2.71 -13.66
N GLY A 73 0.79 2.47 -14.77
CA GLY A 73 1.68 3.47 -15.34
C GLY A 73 3.10 3.41 -14.83
N PHE A 74 3.36 2.57 -13.83
CA PHE A 74 4.71 2.39 -13.33
C PHE A 74 5.40 1.31 -14.17
N VAL A 75 6.53 1.64 -14.70
CA VAL A 75 7.34 0.66 -15.42
C VAL A 75 8.44 0.25 -14.45
N GLY A 76 8.21 -0.82 -13.75
CA GLY A 76 9.08 -1.24 -12.68
C GLY A 76 10.48 -1.45 -13.14
N GLY A 77 11.41 -0.92 -12.42
CA GLY A 77 12.81 -1.09 -12.70
C GLY A 77 13.25 -0.51 -14.01
N GLY A 78 12.30 -0.17 -14.82
CA GLY A 78 12.62 0.29 -16.17
C GLY A 78 13.13 1.66 -16.19
#